data_3e6d0d7e67b571c684d6da33c2ff4fc1
#
_entry.id   3e6d0d7e67b571c684d6da33c2ff4fc1
#
_cell.length_a   1.000
_cell.length_b   1.000
_cell.length_c   1.000
_cell.angle_alpha   90.00
_cell.angle_beta   90.00
_cell.angle_gamma   90.00
#
_symmetry.space_group_name_H-M   'P 1'
#
loop_
_entity.id
_entity.type
_entity.pdbx_description
1 polymer ?
#
loop_
_entity_poly.entity_id
_entity_poly.type
_entity_poly.pdbx_seq_one_letter_code
_entity_poly.pdbx_strand_id
1 'polypeptide(L)'
;MQAAFILGSARCGSTLVSDIINLHPDLLSLSEVFSAAGARAFPHGPLTGAQFWRDQSRPDRIVSAVANPRRAPNEFLYGRVANPRHDPWHCPPILSIALPHLSDRPDDLFDWLAERVTAQPSQPVQDHYRALFTTLARERGRKVWVERSGGSLAAARTLHQLFPEGRFVLLTRNGPDTALSMQDYPASRLAVRMADAFRPFGIDLLDPDSHYGRGRVWPQLQKLGWMLPVSYLLDTPPDLARVGAFWSTMVVRGIAAYRALPADRRMHLAYEDLVARPEQEIRRLGTFLCGEASERWVSAAARLPQARPSRAAALPPPERKRLEAACAPGAAALRSLTGG
;
A
#
# COMPACT_ATOMS: atom_id res chain seq x y z
N MET A 1 10.33 3.77 -19.02
CA MET A 1 10.74 3.74 -17.60
C MET A 1 10.14 2.49 -16.99
N GLN A 2 10.86 1.80 -16.13
CA GLN A 2 10.41 0.53 -15.55
C GLN A 2 9.43 0.77 -14.40
N ALA A 3 8.38 -0.04 -14.35
CA ALA A 3 7.36 -0.08 -13.32
C ALA A 3 7.63 -1.20 -12.31
N ALA A 4 7.51 -0.92 -11.02
CA ALA A 4 7.54 -1.95 -9.99
C ALA A 4 6.50 -1.68 -8.89
N PHE A 5 6.11 -2.74 -8.20
CA PHE A 5 5.08 -2.70 -7.16
C PHE A 5 5.51 -3.53 -5.96
N ILE A 6 5.30 -2.98 -4.77
CA ILE A 6 5.41 -3.75 -3.52
C ILE A 6 4.01 -4.22 -3.12
N LEU A 7 3.78 -5.52 -3.25
CA LEU A 7 2.54 -6.17 -2.83
C LEU A 7 2.63 -6.54 -1.35
N GLY A 8 1.82 -5.93 -0.52
CA GLY A 8 1.81 -6.19 0.92
C GLY A 8 0.41 -6.25 1.51
N SER A 9 0.29 -6.95 2.65
CA SER A 9 -0.97 -7.09 3.40
C SER A 9 -1.35 -5.86 4.24
N ALA A 10 -0.67 -4.74 4.08
CA ALA A 10 -0.53 -3.65 5.05
C ALA A 10 0.23 -4.07 6.34
N ARG A 11 0.87 -3.12 6.99
CA ARG A 11 1.64 -3.32 8.26
C ARG A 11 2.72 -4.42 8.19
N CYS A 12 3.13 -4.81 7.02
CA CYS A 12 4.15 -5.83 6.76
C CYS A 12 5.60 -5.29 6.67
N GLY A 13 5.83 -4.00 6.97
CA GLY A 13 7.16 -3.37 6.88
C GLY A 13 7.38 -2.56 5.60
N SER A 14 6.34 -2.24 4.86
CA SER A 14 6.42 -1.51 3.58
C SER A 14 7.06 -0.12 3.69
N THR A 15 6.94 0.57 4.84
CA THR A 15 7.63 1.84 5.10
C THR A 15 9.15 1.64 5.12
N LEU A 16 9.64 0.62 5.83
CA LEU A 16 11.07 0.29 5.84
C LEU A 16 11.60 0.00 4.43
N VAL A 17 10.85 -0.79 3.64
CA VAL A 17 11.23 -1.08 2.25
C VAL A 17 11.23 0.19 1.40
N SER A 18 10.28 1.11 1.62
CA SER A 18 10.24 2.43 0.97
C SER A 18 11.49 3.27 1.28
N ASP A 19 11.89 3.30 2.55
CA ASP A 19 13.08 4.04 2.99
C ASP A 19 14.36 3.46 2.37
N ILE A 20 14.47 2.12 2.33
CA ILE A 20 15.56 1.41 1.64
C ILE A 20 15.61 1.80 0.15
N ILE A 21 14.47 1.76 -0.54
CA ILE A 21 14.35 2.10 -1.97
C ILE A 21 14.77 3.55 -2.21
N ASN A 22 14.34 4.50 -1.38
CA ASN A 22 14.64 5.92 -1.55
C ASN A 22 16.11 6.27 -1.37
N LEU A 23 16.91 5.46 -0.68
CA LEU A 23 18.37 5.60 -0.63
C LEU A 23 19.06 5.22 -1.96
N HIS A 24 18.37 4.50 -2.86
CA HIS A 24 18.95 4.11 -4.14
C HIS A 24 18.93 5.27 -5.14
N PRO A 25 20.02 5.54 -5.88
CA PRO A 25 20.08 6.68 -6.80
C PRO A 25 19.10 6.59 -7.98
N ASP A 26 18.76 5.39 -8.42
CA ASP A 26 17.92 5.17 -9.61
C ASP A 26 16.47 4.80 -9.29
N LEU A 27 16.13 4.52 -8.02
CA LEU A 27 14.79 4.11 -7.61
C LEU A 27 14.01 5.25 -6.96
N LEU A 28 12.71 5.35 -7.25
CA LEU A 28 11.78 6.26 -6.59
C LEU A 28 10.67 5.45 -5.94
N SER A 29 10.53 5.51 -4.62
CA SER A 29 9.39 4.93 -3.92
C SER A 29 8.22 5.91 -3.90
N LEU A 30 7.07 5.47 -4.41
CA LEU A 30 5.79 6.18 -4.41
C LEU A 30 4.89 5.54 -3.35
N SER A 31 4.55 6.30 -2.32
CA SER A 31 3.87 5.76 -1.15
C SER A 31 2.39 6.08 -1.16
N GLU A 32 1.55 5.04 -1.01
CA GLU A 32 0.11 5.12 -0.72
C GLU A 32 -0.73 5.87 -1.78
N VAL A 33 -0.29 5.92 -3.05
CA VAL A 33 -1.04 6.64 -4.09
C VAL A 33 -2.38 5.96 -4.38
N PHE A 34 -2.39 4.63 -4.54
CA PHE A 34 -3.63 3.89 -4.81
C PHE A 34 -4.54 3.82 -3.58
N SER A 35 -3.97 3.60 -2.40
CA SER A 35 -4.76 3.55 -1.15
C SER A 35 -5.38 4.92 -0.81
N ALA A 36 -4.69 6.02 -1.08
CA ALA A 36 -5.21 7.36 -0.90
C ALA A 36 -6.34 7.70 -1.89
N ALA A 37 -6.22 7.26 -3.14
CA ALA A 37 -7.30 7.37 -4.11
C ALA A 37 -8.48 6.43 -3.80
N GLY A 38 -8.22 5.30 -3.12
CA GLY A 38 -9.23 4.35 -2.64
C GLY A 38 -10.12 3.82 -3.76
N ALA A 39 -11.45 3.95 -3.62
CA ALA A 39 -12.41 3.50 -4.62
C ALA A 39 -12.32 4.25 -5.97
N ARG A 40 -11.55 5.32 -6.06
CA ARG A 40 -11.30 6.09 -7.29
C ARG A 40 -10.00 5.73 -7.97
N ALA A 41 -9.21 4.79 -7.41
CA ALA A 41 -7.89 4.47 -7.94
C ALA A 41 -7.94 3.88 -9.36
N PHE A 42 -8.86 2.95 -9.63
CA PHE A 42 -8.90 2.23 -10.90
C PHE A 42 -10.31 2.22 -11.54
N PRO A 43 -10.87 3.38 -11.90
CA PRO A 43 -12.15 3.44 -12.60
C PRO A 43 -12.07 2.74 -13.97
N HIS A 44 -13.23 2.34 -14.48
CA HIS A 44 -13.35 1.78 -15.83
C HIS A 44 -13.46 2.86 -16.89
N GLY A 45 -12.97 2.57 -18.08
CA GLY A 45 -13.01 3.47 -19.24
C GLY A 45 -11.90 4.52 -19.22
N PRO A 46 -11.80 5.30 -20.31
CA PRO A 46 -10.83 6.38 -20.41
C PRO A 46 -11.24 7.58 -19.56
N LEU A 47 -10.25 8.29 -19.05
CA LEU A 47 -10.38 9.55 -18.31
C LEU A 47 -9.62 10.65 -19.05
N THR A 48 -10.13 11.88 -19.01
CA THR A 48 -9.31 13.05 -19.33
C THR A 48 -8.30 13.28 -18.20
N GLY A 49 -7.19 13.98 -18.48
CA GLY A 49 -6.21 14.36 -17.45
C GLY A 49 -6.85 15.13 -16.30
N ALA A 50 -7.80 16.02 -16.58
CA ALA A 50 -8.55 16.75 -15.54
C ALA A 50 -9.42 15.84 -14.67
N GLN A 51 -10.04 14.79 -15.23
CA GLN A 51 -10.82 13.82 -14.47
C GLN A 51 -9.90 12.98 -13.56
N PHE A 52 -8.79 12.47 -14.11
CA PHE A 52 -7.81 11.71 -13.34
C PHE A 52 -7.21 12.55 -12.20
N TRP A 53 -6.82 13.82 -12.49
CA TRP A 53 -6.27 14.70 -11.45
C TRP A 53 -7.28 14.99 -10.33
N ARG A 54 -8.55 15.18 -10.68
CA ARG A 54 -9.61 15.36 -9.69
C ARG A 54 -9.72 14.18 -8.73
N ASP A 55 -9.53 12.95 -9.23
CA ASP A 55 -9.56 11.74 -8.39
C ASP A 55 -8.35 11.67 -7.42
N GLN A 56 -7.22 12.27 -7.78
CA GLN A 56 -6.03 12.37 -6.93
C GLN A 56 -6.05 13.57 -5.98
N SER A 57 -6.79 14.64 -6.33
CA SER A 57 -6.73 15.93 -5.65
C SER A 57 -7.99 16.29 -4.85
N ARG A 58 -9.13 15.69 -5.13
CA ARG A 58 -10.37 15.99 -4.40
C ARG A 58 -10.31 15.36 -3.00
N PRO A 59 -10.38 16.17 -1.92
CA PRO A 59 -10.45 15.66 -0.57
C PRO A 59 -11.56 14.62 -0.38
N ASP A 60 -11.27 13.63 0.45
CA ASP A 60 -12.18 12.52 0.73
C ASP A 60 -12.46 12.41 2.22
N ARG A 61 -13.73 12.25 2.60
CA ARG A 61 -14.16 12.18 4.00
C ARG A 61 -13.52 11.00 4.75
N ILE A 62 -13.40 9.86 4.10
CA ILE A 62 -12.84 8.65 4.74
C ILE A 62 -11.34 8.83 4.92
N VAL A 63 -10.63 9.28 3.88
CA VAL A 63 -9.19 9.56 3.96
C VAL A 63 -8.92 10.61 5.04
N SER A 64 -9.68 11.70 5.08
CA SER A 64 -9.56 12.75 6.10
C SER A 64 -9.83 12.23 7.51
N ALA A 65 -10.82 11.37 7.70
CA ALA A 65 -11.10 10.78 9.01
C ALA A 65 -9.99 9.81 9.47
N VAL A 66 -9.40 9.04 8.55
CA VAL A 66 -8.22 8.19 8.82
C VAL A 66 -7.00 9.05 9.13
N ALA A 67 -6.81 10.15 8.38
CA ALA A 67 -5.68 11.07 8.52
C ALA A 67 -5.71 11.89 9.82
N ASN A 68 -6.78 11.85 10.60
CA ASN A 68 -6.90 12.64 11.81
C ASN A 68 -5.72 12.41 12.77
N PRO A 69 -5.04 13.49 13.25
CA PRO A 69 -3.83 13.38 14.07
C PRO A 69 -4.06 12.67 15.40
N ARG A 70 -5.27 12.70 15.93
CA ARG A 70 -5.62 11.98 17.16
C ARG A 70 -5.62 10.46 16.97
N ARG A 71 -5.80 9.98 15.72
CA ARG A 71 -5.85 8.56 15.38
C ARG A 71 -4.54 8.02 14.84
N ALA A 72 -3.86 8.80 14.01
CA ALA A 72 -2.66 8.36 13.31
C ALA A 72 -1.62 9.49 13.17
N PRO A 73 -1.05 9.98 14.31
CA PRO A 73 -0.21 11.19 14.33
C PRO A 73 1.08 11.05 13.52
N ASN A 74 1.53 9.82 13.27
CA ASN A 74 2.79 9.54 12.61
C ASN A 74 2.66 9.00 11.18
N GLU A 75 1.45 8.77 10.69
CA GLU A 75 1.23 8.11 9.40
C GLU A 75 1.06 9.13 8.25
N PHE A 76 0.50 10.32 8.54
CA PHE A 76 0.20 11.34 7.54
C PHE A 76 1.24 12.46 7.57
N LEU A 77 2.02 12.52 6.50
CA LEU A 77 3.19 13.38 6.42
C LEU A 77 2.84 14.85 6.20
N TYR A 78 1.72 15.13 5.53
CA TYR A 78 1.31 16.50 5.24
C TYR A 78 1.02 17.32 6.50
N GLY A 79 0.57 16.69 7.57
CA GLY A 79 0.42 17.33 8.88
C GLY A 79 1.72 17.82 9.54
N ARG A 80 2.87 17.47 8.96
CA ARG A 80 4.21 17.92 9.43
C ARG A 80 4.84 18.97 8.52
N VAL A 81 4.18 19.32 7.42
CA VAL A 81 4.65 20.33 6.48
C VAL A 81 4.57 21.70 7.13
N ALA A 82 5.63 22.49 7.04
CA ALA A 82 5.63 23.86 7.52
C ALA A 82 4.78 24.74 6.57
N ASN A 83 3.84 25.48 7.13
CA ASN A 83 2.96 26.39 6.40
C ASN A 83 2.21 25.72 5.23
N PRO A 84 1.44 24.64 5.48
CA PRO A 84 0.69 23.95 4.44
C PRO A 84 -0.39 24.86 3.85
N ARG A 85 -0.60 24.80 2.53
CA ARG A 85 -1.61 25.61 1.83
C ARG A 85 -3.03 25.02 1.91
N HIS A 86 -3.14 23.74 2.21
CA HIS A 86 -4.40 23.05 2.45
C HIS A 86 -4.58 22.72 3.93
N ASP A 87 -5.82 22.48 4.37
CA ASP A 87 -6.05 21.92 5.69
C ASP A 87 -5.33 20.55 5.78
N PRO A 88 -4.35 20.36 6.68
CA PRO A 88 -3.57 19.14 6.76
C PRO A 88 -4.42 17.87 6.98
N TRP A 89 -5.59 18.04 7.57
CA TRP A 89 -6.47 16.95 7.95
C TRP A 89 -7.66 16.77 6.99
N HIS A 90 -7.73 17.63 5.97
CA HIS A 90 -8.70 17.56 4.88
C HIS A 90 -8.05 17.97 3.56
N CYS A 91 -6.85 17.48 3.31
CA CYS A 91 -6.07 17.81 2.12
C CYS A 91 -6.40 16.89 0.93
N PRO A 92 -5.97 17.26 -0.28
CA PRO A 92 -5.92 16.35 -1.41
C PRO A 92 -5.28 15.00 -1.05
N PRO A 93 -5.87 13.86 -1.43
CA PRO A 93 -5.34 12.53 -1.07
C PRO A 93 -3.87 12.32 -1.41
N ILE A 94 -3.42 12.79 -2.57
CA ILE A 94 -2.02 12.68 -3.00
C ILE A 94 -1.07 13.50 -2.10
N LEU A 95 -1.54 14.55 -1.45
CA LEU A 95 -0.77 15.34 -0.47
C LEU A 95 -0.71 14.65 0.91
N SER A 96 -1.60 13.71 1.22
CA SER A 96 -1.62 13.12 2.57
C SER A 96 -0.30 12.43 2.94
N ILE A 97 0.28 11.66 2.01
CA ILE A 97 1.51 10.89 2.21
C ILE A 97 2.46 11.02 1.00
N ALA A 98 1.94 10.85 -0.24
CA ALA A 98 2.77 10.62 -1.41
C ALA A 98 3.70 11.80 -1.72
N LEU A 99 3.19 13.01 -1.89
CA LEU A 99 4.01 14.17 -2.25
C LEU A 99 4.92 14.66 -1.11
N PRO A 100 4.50 14.70 0.17
CA PRO A 100 5.40 15.03 1.26
C PRO A 100 6.55 14.02 1.46
N HIS A 101 6.36 12.77 1.03
CA HIS A 101 7.44 11.79 1.04
C HIS A 101 8.49 12.06 -0.04
N LEU A 102 8.15 12.84 -1.06
CA LEU A 102 9.01 13.16 -2.20
C LEU A 102 9.61 14.56 -2.13
N SER A 103 9.03 15.49 -1.38
CA SER A 103 9.44 16.90 -1.40
C SER A 103 9.19 17.60 -0.07
N ASP A 104 10.11 18.44 0.34
CA ASP A 104 9.94 19.37 1.47
C ASP A 104 8.98 20.53 1.11
N ARG A 105 8.66 20.70 -0.18
CA ARG A 105 7.69 21.66 -0.72
C ARG A 105 6.59 20.93 -1.50
N PRO A 106 5.75 20.14 -0.81
CA PRO A 106 4.78 19.28 -1.48
C PRO A 106 3.67 20.04 -2.21
N ASP A 107 3.32 21.25 -1.73
CA ASP A 107 2.32 22.11 -2.36
C ASP A 107 2.77 22.65 -3.73
N ASP A 108 4.05 22.99 -3.87
CA ASP A 108 4.60 23.44 -5.16
C ASP A 108 4.68 22.26 -6.13
N LEU A 109 5.06 21.08 -5.64
CA LEU A 109 5.05 19.86 -6.43
C LEU A 109 3.62 19.48 -6.86
N PHE A 110 2.63 19.71 -6.01
CA PHE A 110 1.21 19.48 -6.31
C PHE A 110 0.74 20.37 -7.47
N ASP A 111 1.01 21.69 -7.42
CA ASP A 111 0.61 22.61 -8.48
C ASP A 111 1.33 22.30 -9.80
N TRP A 112 2.63 22.03 -9.73
CA TRP A 112 3.44 21.64 -10.88
C TRP A 112 2.91 20.36 -11.56
N LEU A 113 2.43 19.38 -10.78
CA LEU A 113 1.79 18.17 -11.28
C LEU A 113 0.41 18.46 -11.85
N ALA A 114 -0.39 19.33 -11.20
CA ALA A 114 -1.72 19.68 -11.64
C ALA A 114 -1.73 20.19 -13.08
N GLU A 115 -0.83 21.11 -13.42
CA GLU A 115 -0.69 21.65 -14.77
C GLU A 115 -0.41 20.55 -15.80
N ARG A 116 0.51 19.64 -15.50
CA ARG A 116 0.96 18.59 -16.43
C ARG A 116 -0.03 17.45 -16.58
N VAL A 117 -0.66 17.08 -15.49
CA VAL A 117 -1.60 15.96 -15.48
C VAL A 117 -2.94 16.38 -16.11
N THR A 118 -3.43 17.59 -15.81
CA THR A 118 -4.69 18.08 -16.39
C THR A 118 -4.61 18.28 -17.92
N ALA A 119 -3.43 18.56 -18.43
CA ALA A 119 -3.18 18.71 -19.87
C ALA A 119 -3.12 17.37 -20.64
N GLN A 120 -3.10 16.23 -19.96
CA GLN A 120 -3.05 14.93 -20.61
C GLN A 120 -4.33 14.62 -21.39
N PRO A 121 -4.22 13.94 -22.55
CA PRO A 121 -5.38 13.53 -23.35
C PRO A 121 -6.24 12.50 -22.59
N SER A 122 -7.40 12.21 -23.16
CA SER A 122 -8.24 11.11 -22.67
C SER A 122 -7.58 9.77 -22.95
N GLN A 123 -7.35 8.98 -21.89
CA GLN A 123 -6.65 7.69 -21.96
C GLN A 123 -7.07 6.79 -20.80
N PRO A 124 -6.74 5.46 -20.84
CA PRO A 124 -6.98 4.54 -19.74
C PRO A 124 -6.26 4.97 -18.44
N VAL A 125 -6.85 4.67 -17.29
CA VAL A 125 -6.32 5.10 -15.98
C VAL A 125 -4.88 4.65 -15.72
N GLN A 126 -4.50 3.46 -16.16
CA GLN A 126 -3.11 2.96 -16.03
C GLN A 126 -2.10 3.81 -16.79
N ASP A 127 -2.48 4.42 -17.91
CA ASP A 127 -1.60 5.27 -18.70
C ASP A 127 -1.42 6.64 -18.04
N HIS A 128 -2.46 7.15 -17.36
CA HIS A 128 -2.32 8.31 -16.50
C HIS A 128 -1.37 8.06 -15.33
N TYR A 129 -1.44 6.90 -14.66
CA TYR A 129 -0.50 6.55 -13.61
C TYR A 129 0.92 6.38 -14.13
N ARG A 130 1.11 5.71 -15.29
CA ARG A 130 2.44 5.62 -15.93
C ARG A 130 3.02 6.99 -16.21
N ALA A 131 2.21 7.90 -16.76
CA ALA A 131 2.65 9.26 -17.05
C ALA A 131 2.99 10.03 -15.75
N LEU A 132 2.12 10.00 -14.73
CA LEU A 132 2.34 10.65 -13.44
C LEU A 132 3.63 10.14 -12.77
N PHE A 133 3.79 8.82 -12.63
CA PHE A 133 4.93 8.21 -11.94
C PHE A 133 6.23 8.39 -12.73
N THR A 134 6.17 8.33 -14.04
CA THR A 134 7.34 8.61 -14.92
C THR A 134 7.76 10.07 -14.82
N THR A 135 6.80 11.00 -14.76
CA THR A 135 7.07 12.43 -14.60
C THR A 135 7.74 12.71 -13.26
N LEU A 136 7.21 12.15 -12.16
CA LEU A 136 7.82 12.26 -10.83
C LEU A 136 9.22 11.66 -10.77
N ALA A 137 9.41 10.48 -11.37
CA ALA A 137 10.72 9.81 -11.37
C ALA A 137 11.76 10.62 -12.18
N ARG A 138 11.39 11.15 -13.34
CA ARG A 138 12.27 12.00 -14.15
C ARG A 138 12.65 13.30 -13.43
N GLU A 139 11.70 13.94 -12.78
CA GLU A 139 11.93 15.16 -11.99
C GLU A 139 12.95 14.91 -10.85
N ARG A 140 12.98 13.69 -10.32
CA ARG A 140 13.89 13.26 -9.27
C ARG A 140 15.17 12.59 -9.81
N GLY A 141 15.40 12.58 -11.12
CA GLY A 141 16.55 11.92 -11.74
C GLY A 141 16.58 10.40 -11.57
N ARG A 142 15.40 9.78 -11.38
CA ARG A 142 15.27 8.34 -11.15
C ARG A 142 14.89 7.59 -12.43
N LYS A 143 15.26 6.31 -12.52
CA LYS A 143 15.05 5.46 -13.70
C LYS A 143 13.90 4.46 -13.52
N VAL A 144 13.58 4.09 -12.29
CA VAL A 144 12.54 3.13 -11.92
C VAL A 144 11.64 3.74 -10.88
N TRP A 145 10.34 3.66 -11.06
CA TRP A 145 9.40 3.98 -9.99
C TRP A 145 8.83 2.70 -9.37
N VAL A 146 8.66 2.74 -8.07
CA VAL A 146 8.17 1.62 -7.26
C VAL A 146 6.98 2.12 -6.44
N GLU A 147 5.78 1.68 -6.81
CA GLU A 147 4.57 2.02 -6.05
C GLU A 147 4.35 1.02 -4.93
N ARG A 148 3.99 1.54 -3.77
CA ARG A 148 3.55 0.74 -2.63
C ARG A 148 2.33 1.35 -1.96
N SER A 149 1.25 0.62 -1.91
CA SER A 149 0.03 0.96 -1.17
C SER A 149 -0.31 -0.11 -0.14
N GLY A 150 -0.82 0.32 1.01
CA GLY A 150 -1.27 -0.61 2.05
C GLY A 150 -2.39 -1.52 1.54
N GLY A 151 -2.25 -2.84 1.75
CA GLY A 151 -3.23 -3.83 1.29
C GLY A 151 -3.17 -4.15 -0.21
N SER A 152 -2.15 -3.66 -0.95
CA SER A 152 -1.97 -3.89 -2.39
C SER A 152 -1.89 -5.37 -2.78
N LEU A 153 -1.62 -6.26 -1.83
CA LEU A 153 -1.66 -7.71 -2.06
C LEU A 153 -3.05 -8.18 -2.53
N ALA A 154 -4.13 -7.58 -2.00
CA ALA A 154 -5.49 -7.88 -2.48
C ALA A 154 -5.72 -7.41 -3.92
N ALA A 155 -4.97 -6.41 -4.39
CA ALA A 155 -5.05 -5.87 -5.75
C ALA A 155 -4.05 -6.51 -6.73
N ALA A 156 -3.31 -7.53 -6.34
CA ALA A 156 -2.21 -8.11 -7.14
C ALA A 156 -2.65 -8.48 -8.57
N ARG A 157 -3.84 -9.08 -8.73
CA ARG A 157 -4.40 -9.42 -10.05
C ARG A 157 -4.72 -8.16 -10.86
N THR A 158 -5.40 -7.20 -10.26
CA THR A 158 -5.73 -5.91 -10.91
C THR A 158 -4.47 -5.17 -11.35
N LEU A 159 -3.45 -5.10 -10.48
CA LEU A 159 -2.20 -4.44 -10.80
C LEU A 159 -1.48 -5.12 -11.97
N HIS A 160 -1.46 -6.45 -12.00
CA HIS A 160 -0.87 -7.18 -13.14
C HIS A 160 -1.64 -6.96 -14.45
N GLN A 161 -2.97 -6.92 -14.40
CA GLN A 161 -3.78 -6.65 -15.60
C GLN A 161 -3.54 -5.24 -16.15
N LEU A 162 -3.37 -4.24 -15.27
CA LEU A 162 -3.15 -2.85 -15.65
C LEU A 162 -1.69 -2.55 -16.03
N PHE A 163 -0.75 -3.29 -15.46
CA PHE A 163 0.70 -3.12 -15.63
C PHE A 163 1.38 -4.46 -15.89
N PRO A 164 1.07 -5.12 -17.03
CA PRO A 164 1.60 -6.46 -17.33
C PRO A 164 3.13 -6.49 -17.47
N GLU A 165 3.75 -5.34 -17.74
CA GLU A 165 5.21 -5.16 -17.81
C GLU A 165 5.85 -5.00 -16.41
N GLY A 166 5.07 -4.81 -15.37
CA GLY A 166 5.53 -4.49 -14.02
C GLY A 166 6.33 -5.60 -13.35
N ARG A 167 7.25 -5.22 -12.47
CA ARG A 167 7.90 -6.12 -11.52
C ARG A 167 7.19 -6.08 -10.18
N PHE A 168 7.00 -7.23 -9.54
CA PHE A 168 6.19 -7.37 -8.33
C PHE A 168 7.01 -7.98 -7.21
N VAL A 169 7.18 -7.24 -6.12
CA VAL A 169 7.81 -7.73 -4.89
C VAL A 169 6.71 -8.06 -3.88
N LEU A 170 6.55 -9.32 -3.54
CA LEU A 170 5.67 -9.75 -2.47
C LEU A 170 6.40 -9.56 -1.13
N LEU A 171 6.00 -8.54 -0.39
CA LEU A 171 6.49 -8.28 0.96
C LEU A 171 5.59 -8.95 1.98
N THR A 172 6.16 -9.85 2.77
CA THR A 172 5.45 -10.61 3.80
C THR A 172 6.03 -10.38 5.18
N ARG A 173 5.19 -10.62 6.20
CA ARG A 173 5.57 -10.60 7.60
C ARG A 173 4.73 -11.63 8.35
N ASN A 174 5.19 -12.13 9.50
CA ASN A 174 4.42 -13.06 10.33
C ASN A 174 3.02 -12.52 10.67
N GLY A 175 2.02 -13.41 10.64
CA GLY A 175 0.62 -13.05 10.77
C GLY A 175 0.26 -12.42 12.10
N PRO A 176 0.62 -13.05 13.24
CA PRO A 176 0.27 -12.54 14.56
C PRO A 176 0.73 -11.11 14.83
N ASP A 177 1.99 -10.77 14.56
CA ASP A 177 2.49 -9.40 14.74
C ASP A 177 1.89 -8.41 13.74
N THR A 178 1.63 -8.87 12.51
CA THR A 178 0.96 -8.06 11.50
C THR A 178 -0.48 -7.75 11.92
N ALA A 179 -1.23 -8.73 12.41
CA ALA A 179 -2.61 -8.56 12.87
C ALA A 179 -2.70 -7.58 14.06
N LEU A 180 -1.78 -7.66 15.02
CA LEU A 180 -1.69 -6.69 16.12
C LEU A 180 -1.44 -5.27 15.59
N SER A 181 -0.50 -5.12 14.66
CA SER A 181 -0.23 -3.82 14.04
C SER A 181 -1.40 -3.30 13.20
N MET A 182 -2.17 -4.18 12.56
CA MET A 182 -3.40 -3.83 11.83
C MET A 182 -4.52 -3.41 12.80
N GLN A 183 -4.65 -4.08 13.95
CA GLN A 183 -5.64 -3.72 14.98
C GLN A 183 -5.39 -2.31 15.52
N ASP A 184 -4.13 -1.89 15.65
CA ASP A 184 -3.77 -0.54 16.10
C ASP A 184 -3.99 0.53 15.04
N TYR A 185 -3.99 0.15 13.75
CA TYR A 185 -4.03 1.12 12.66
C TYR A 185 -5.45 1.41 12.17
N PRO A 186 -5.92 2.67 12.25
CA PRO A 186 -7.30 3.04 11.94
C PRO A 186 -7.80 2.60 10.57
N ALA A 187 -7.01 2.76 9.51
CA ALA A 187 -7.41 2.32 8.17
C ALA A 187 -7.62 0.80 8.09
N SER A 188 -6.81 0.02 8.80
CA SER A 188 -6.99 -1.44 8.87
C SER A 188 -8.23 -1.81 9.67
N ARG A 189 -8.53 -1.09 10.77
CA ARG A 189 -9.79 -1.28 11.54
C ARG A 189 -11.00 -1.07 10.65
N LEU A 190 -11.00 0.03 9.87
CA LEU A 190 -12.05 0.32 8.91
C LEU A 190 -12.21 -0.82 7.90
N ALA A 191 -11.11 -1.27 7.29
CA ALA A 191 -11.13 -2.34 6.29
C ALA A 191 -11.71 -3.65 6.84
N VAL A 192 -11.27 -4.09 8.03
CA VAL A 192 -11.78 -5.31 8.69
C VAL A 192 -13.27 -5.18 8.99
N ARG A 193 -13.71 -4.06 9.59
CA ARG A 193 -15.12 -3.85 9.94
C ARG A 193 -16.03 -3.73 8.71
N MET A 194 -15.57 -3.07 7.67
CA MET A 194 -16.30 -3.01 6.40
C MET A 194 -16.43 -4.41 5.77
N ALA A 195 -15.35 -5.21 5.78
CA ALA A 195 -15.40 -6.58 5.27
C ALA A 195 -16.42 -7.42 6.03
N ASP A 196 -16.46 -7.31 7.37
CA ASP A 196 -17.46 -7.99 8.20
C ASP A 196 -18.89 -7.50 7.92
N ALA A 197 -19.07 -6.18 7.80
CA ALA A 197 -20.39 -5.57 7.60
C ALA A 197 -21.01 -5.89 6.23
N PHE A 198 -20.20 -5.99 5.18
CA PHE A 198 -20.69 -6.24 3.82
C PHE A 198 -20.78 -7.71 3.46
N ARG A 199 -20.06 -8.59 4.16
CA ARG A 199 -20.08 -10.04 3.92
C ARG A 199 -21.47 -10.67 3.92
N PRO A 200 -22.39 -10.36 4.86
CA PRO A 200 -23.75 -10.91 4.87
C PRO A 200 -24.55 -10.55 3.61
N PHE A 201 -24.19 -9.48 2.90
CA PHE A 201 -24.81 -9.04 1.65
C PHE A 201 -24.14 -9.63 0.40
N GLY A 202 -23.23 -10.60 0.57
CA GLY A 202 -22.47 -11.20 -0.52
C GLY A 202 -21.39 -10.30 -1.14
N ILE A 203 -21.06 -9.20 -0.48
CA ILE A 203 -20.03 -8.26 -0.95
C ILE A 203 -18.69 -8.60 -0.28
N ASP A 204 -17.75 -9.03 -1.09
CA ASP A 204 -16.41 -9.38 -0.66
C ASP A 204 -15.41 -8.23 -0.95
N LEU A 205 -14.99 -7.53 0.09
CA LEU A 205 -14.03 -6.42 -0.04
C LEU A 205 -12.60 -6.88 -0.33
N LEU A 206 -12.31 -8.17 -0.22
CA LEU A 206 -11.02 -8.77 -0.60
C LEU A 206 -11.10 -9.50 -1.94
N ASP A 207 -12.15 -9.28 -2.72
CA ASP A 207 -12.26 -9.82 -4.07
C ASP A 207 -11.14 -9.20 -4.96
N PRO A 208 -10.23 -10.04 -5.51
CA PRO A 208 -9.12 -9.56 -6.32
C PRO A 208 -9.53 -8.79 -7.58
N ASP A 209 -10.74 -9.03 -8.09
CA ASP A 209 -11.23 -8.43 -9.33
C ASP A 209 -11.98 -7.10 -9.08
N SER A 210 -12.28 -6.75 -7.82
CA SER A 210 -13.02 -5.54 -7.47
C SER A 210 -12.24 -4.56 -6.58
N HIS A 211 -10.98 -4.82 -6.27
CA HIS A 211 -10.19 -4.00 -5.37
C HIS A 211 -9.88 -2.61 -5.94
N TYR A 212 -9.73 -1.60 -5.07
CA TYR A 212 -9.49 -0.19 -5.42
C TYR A 212 -10.49 0.40 -6.44
N GLY A 213 -11.77 0.06 -6.26
CA GLY A 213 -12.84 0.63 -7.07
C GLY A 213 -13.11 -0.10 -8.38
N ARG A 214 -12.40 -1.19 -8.69
CA ARG A 214 -12.76 -2.10 -9.77
C ARG A 214 -14.00 -2.90 -9.37
N GLY A 215 -14.74 -3.37 -10.37
CA GLY A 215 -15.96 -4.15 -10.16
C GLY A 215 -17.23 -3.29 -10.09
N ARG A 216 -18.37 -3.98 -10.11
CA ARG A 216 -19.69 -3.33 -10.24
C ARG A 216 -20.22 -2.72 -8.96
N VAL A 217 -19.77 -3.20 -7.82
CA VAL A 217 -20.30 -2.83 -6.51
C VAL A 217 -19.65 -1.55 -5.97
N TRP A 218 -18.36 -1.35 -6.19
CA TRP A 218 -17.60 -0.23 -5.64
C TRP A 218 -18.15 1.16 -5.98
N PRO A 219 -18.55 1.47 -7.24
CA PRO A 219 -19.13 2.76 -7.57
C PRO A 219 -20.43 3.06 -6.81
N GLN A 220 -21.20 2.03 -6.45
CA GLN A 220 -22.42 2.17 -5.66
C GLN A 220 -22.12 2.37 -4.18
N LEU A 221 -21.19 1.59 -3.62
CA LEU A 221 -20.75 1.74 -2.23
C LEU A 221 -20.14 3.13 -1.97
N GLN A 222 -19.41 3.67 -2.94
CA GLN A 222 -18.85 5.02 -2.83
C GLN A 222 -19.93 6.09 -2.71
N LYS A 223 -21.06 5.96 -3.42
CA LYS A 223 -22.20 6.88 -3.30
C LYS A 223 -22.86 6.84 -1.92
N LEU A 224 -22.80 5.69 -1.25
CA LEU A 224 -23.36 5.47 0.09
C LEU A 224 -22.35 5.73 1.21
N GLY A 225 -21.12 6.07 0.89
CA GLY A 225 -20.03 6.27 1.87
C GLY A 225 -20.32 7.34 2.94
N TRP A 226 -21.22 8.31 2.63
CA TRP A 226 -21.65 9.33 3.58
C TRP A 226 -22.48 8.78 4.75
N MET A 227 -23.12 7.60 4.59
CA MET A 227 -23.90 6.93 5.63
C MET A 227 -23.02 6.13 6.60
N LEU A 228 -21.76 5.88 6.29
CA LEU A 228 -20.88 5.10 7.14
C LEU A 228 -20.60 5.84 8.46
N PRO A 229 -20.74 5.17 9.62
CA PRO A 229 -20.35 5.71 10.92
C PRO A 229 -18.82 5.67 11.07
N VAL A 230 -18.11 6.47 10.28
CA VAL A 230 -16.64 6.39 10.10
C VAL A 230 -15.90 6.49 11.42
N SER A 231 -16.29 7.40 12.31
CA SER A 231 -15.64 7.54 13.62
C SER A 231 -15.73 6.26 14.44
N TYR A 232 -16.92 5.66 14.54
CA TYR A 232 -17.08 4.39 15.26
C TYR A 232 -16.22 3.27 14.65
N LEU A 233 -16.18 3.17 13.30
CA LEU A 233 -15.40 2.15 12.60
C LEU A 233 -13.89 2.31 12.80
N LEU A 234 -13.41 3.55 12.93
CA LEU A 234 -11.99 3.86 13.13
C LEU A 234 -11.58 3.75 14.62
N ASP A 235 -12.44 4.17 15.54
CA ASP A 235 -12.07 4.32 16.95
C ASP A 235 -12.25 3.03 17.76
N THR A 236 -13.09 2.10 17.28
CA THR A 236 -13.33 0.82 17.98
C THR A 236 -12.47 -0.29 17.36
N PRO A 237 -11.47 -0.85 18.08
CA PRO A 237 -10.70 -1.98 17.58
C PRO A 237 -11.59 -3.20 17.34
N PRO A 238 -11.45 -3.90 16.19
CA PRO A 238 -12.11 -5.19 15.99
C PRO A 238 -11.48 -6.28 16.87
N ASP A 239 -12.18 -7.39 17.07
CA ASP A 239 -11.62 -8.57 17.72
C ASP A 239 -10.34 -9.02 17.01
N LEU A 240 -9.30 -9.36 17.78
CA LEU A 240 -7.97 -9.65 17.25
C LEU A 240 -7.96 -10.90 16.34
N ALA A 241 -8.75 -11.92 16.67
CA ALA A 241 -8.84 -13.11 15.83
C ALA A 241 -9.55 -12.80 14.48
N ARG A 242 -10.49 -11.85 14.45
CA ARG A 242 -11.08 -11.36 13.19
C ARG A 242 -10.05 -10.63 12.32
N VAL A 243 -9.18 -9.83 12.94
CA VAL A 243 -8.06 -9.20 12.21
C VAL A 243 -7.11 -10.24 11.64
N GLY A 244 -6.78 -11.28 12.43
CA GLY A 244 -5.97 -12.41 11.99
C GLY A 244 -6.60 -13.18 10.82
N ALA A 245 -7.91 -13.42 10.88
CA ALA A 245 -8.65 -14.08 9.78
C ALA A 245 -8.72 -13.21 8.52
N PHE A 246 -8.90 -11.89 8.66
CA PHE A 246 -8.86 -10.95 7.54
C PHE A 246 -7.48 -10.95 6.87
N TRP A 247 -6.39 -10.83 7.66
CA TRP A 247 -5.02 -10.93 7.17
C TRP A 247 -4.81 -12.27 6.45
N SER A 248 -5.24 -13.36 7.06
CA SER A 248 -5.10 -14.72 6.51
C SER A 248 -5.79 -14.86 5.15
N THR A 249 -7.02 -14.37 5.03
CA THR A 249 -7.78 -14.38 3.77
C THR A 249 -7.06 -13.57 2.67
N MET A 250 -6.58 -12.37 3.01
CA MET A 250 -5.83 -11.52 2.08
C MET A 250 -4.54 -12.20 1.60
N VAL A 251 -3.80 -12.82 2.52
CA VAL A 251 -2.55 -13.52 2.20
C VAL A 251 -2.80 -14.74 1.31
N VAL A 252 -3.76 -15.60 1.65
CA VAL A 252 -4.09 -16.80 0.85
C VAL A 252 -4.45 -16.42 -0.59
N ARG A 253 -5.34 -15.45 -0.76
CA ARG A 253 -5.77 -14.97 -2.09
C ARG A 253 -4.66 -14.25 -2.84
N GLY A 254 -3.93 -13.39 -2.13
CA GLY A 254 -2.83 -12.64 -2.70
C GLY A 254 -1.68 -13.53 -3.18
N ILE A 255 -1.36 -14.59 -2.45
CA ILE A 255 -0.35 -15.57 -2.88
C ILE A 255 -0.81 -16.32 -4.14
N ALA A 256 -2.09 -16.68 -4.23
CA ALA A 256 -2.62 -17.30 -5.43
C ALA A 256 -2.47 -16.38 -6.66
N ALA A 257 -2.79 -15.08 -6.51
CA ALA A 257 -2.58 -14.08 -7.54
C ALA A 257 -1.09 -13.87 -7.87
N TYR A 258 -0.24 -13.79 -6.85
CA TYR A 258 1.22 -13.64 -7.01
C TYR A 258 1.86 -14.82 -7.77
N ARG A 259 1.42 -16.05 -7.49
CA ARG A 259 1.92 -17.24 -8.18
C ARG A 259 1.58 -17.26 -9.67
N ALA A 260 0.48 -16.63 -10.06
CA ALA A 260 0.09 -16.49 -11.46
C ALA A 260 0.92 -15.46 -12.24
N LEU A 261 1.72 -14.63 -11.56
CA LEU A 261 2.64 -13.68 -12.20
C LEU A 261 3.80 -14.41 -12.90
N PRO A 262 4.36 -13.89 -13.99
CA PRO A 262 5.57 -14.41 -14.62
C PRO A 262 6.72 -14.54 -13.60
N ALA A 263 7.45 -15.63 -13.64
CA ALA A 263 8.50 -15.94 -12.66
C ALA A 263 9.66 -14.92 -12.67
N ASP A 264 9.99 -14.38 -13.84
CA ASP A 264 11.01 -13.35 -14.05
C ASP A 264 10.58 -11.95 -13.58
N ARG A 265 9.30 -11.76 -13.28
CA ARG A 265 8.72 -10.47 -12.84
C ARG A 265 8.23 -10.48 -11.40
N ARG A 266 8.49 -11.54 -10.66
CA ARG A 266 8.09 -11.66 -9.26
C ARG A 266 9.26 -11.99 -8.35
N MET A 267 9.27 -11.37 -7.16
CA MET A 267 10.24 -11.63 -6.09
C MET A 267 9.50 -11.73 -4.77
N HIS A 268 9.87 -12.67 -3.92
CA HIS A 268 9.42 -12.73 -2.52
C HIS A 268 10.47 -12.11 -1.62
N LEU A 269 10.05 -11.24 -0.71
CA LEU A 269 10.84 -10.60 0.34
C LEU A 269 10.12 -10.79 1.68
N ALA A 270 10.67 -11.58 2.58
CA ALA A 270 10.16 -11.71 3.94
C ALA A 270 10.77 -10.61 4.83
N TYR A 271 9.94 -9.93 5.61
CA TYR A 271 10.40 -8.91 6.57
C TYR A 271 11.41 -9.47 7.56
N GLU A 272 11.19 -10.68 8.02
CA GLU A 272 12.08 -11.39 8.96
C GLU A 272 13.46 -11.63 8.35
N ASP A 273 13.52 -12.04 7.07
CA ASP A 273 14.78 -12.22 6.34
C ASP A 273 15.49 -10.88 6.12
N LEU A 274 14.73 -9.84 5.76
CA LEU A 274 15.28 -8.48 5.59
C LEU A 274 15.93 -7.97 6.89
N VAL A 275 15.35 -8.30 8.03
CA VAL A 275 15.92 -7.92 9.35
C VAL A 275 17.10 -8.80 9.74
N ALA A 276 17.03 -10.11 9.46
CA ALA A 276 18.08 -11.06 9.86
C ALA A 276 19.31 -10.99 8.95
N ARG A 277 19.12 -10.70 7.66
CA ARG A 277 20.17 -10.73 6.62
C ARG A 277 20.05 -9.51 5.71
N PRO A 278 20.14 -8.28 6.25
CA PRO A 278 19.79 -7.05 5.53
C PRO A 278 20.60 -6.85 4.24
N GLU A 279 21.91 -7.02 4.26
CA GLU A 279 22.75 -6.82 3.06
C GLU A 279 22.37 -7.78 1.93
N GLN A 280 22.13 -9.05 2.24
CA GLN A 280 21.74 -10.05 1.26
C GLN A 280 20.38 -9.71 0.62
N GLU A 281 19.38 -9.41 1.43
CA GLU A 281 18.03 -9.18 0.94
C GLU A 281 17.92 -7.84 0.20
N ILE A 282 18.64 -6.81 0.64
CA ILE A 282 18.72 -5.51 -0.05
C ILE A 282 19.43 -5.68 -1.39
N ARG A 283 20.51 -6.43 -1.47
CA ARG A 283 21.19 -6.74 -2.73
C ARG A 283 20.27 -7.45 -3.72
N ARG A 284 19.54 -8.48 -3.25
CA ARG A 284 18.54 -9.18 -4.06
C ARG A 284 17.44 -8.22 -4.57
N LEU A 285 16.95 -7.35 -3.70
CA LEU A 285 15.92 -6.36 -4.04
C LEU A 285 16.41 -5.39 -5.12
N GLY A 286 17.61 -4.82 -4.98
CA GLY A 286 18.19 -3.91 -5.98
C GLY A 286 18.40 -4.59 -7.33
N THR A 287 19.03 -5.77 -7.33
CA THR A 287 19.23 -6.56 -8.56
C THR A 287 17.89 -6.85 -9.25
N PHE A 288 16.85 -7.22 -8.48
CA PHE A 288 15.53 -7.46 -9.03
C PHE A 288 14.88 -6.18 -9.59
N LEU A 289 14.96 -5.05 -8.90
CA LEU A 289 14.26 -3.82 -9.29
C LEU A 289 14.96 -3.07 -10.45
N CYS A 290 16.29 -3.00 -10.46
CA CYS A 290 17.03 -2.20 -11.44
C CYS A 290 18.24 -2.91 -12.09
N GLY A 291 18.41 -4.21 -11.84
CA GLY A 291 19.48 -5.01 -12.47
C GLY A 291 20.80 -5.00 -11.69
N GLU A 292 21.01 -4.05 -10.79
CA GLU A 292 22.23 -3.91 -10.01
C GLU A 292 21.97 -3.42 -8.59
N ALA A 293 22.93 -3.64 -7.69
CA ALA A 293 22.90 -3.12 -6.34
C ALA A 293 24.33 -2.71 -5.94
N SER A 294 24.60 -1.39 -5.91
CA SER A 294 25.91 -0.88 -5.53
C SER A 294 26.20 -1.14 -4.05
N GLU A 295 27.46 -1.46 -3.72
CA GLU A 295 27.89 -1.73 -2.35
C GLU A 295 27.60 -0.51 -1.43
N ARG A 296 27.78 0.70 -1.94
CA ARG A 296 27.49 1.93 -1.21
C ARG A 296 26.03 1.99 -0.77
N TRP A 297 25.08 1.65 -1.67
CA TRP A 297 23.67 1.63 -1.34
C TRP A 297 23.34 0.50 -0.37
N VAL A 298 23.84 -0.71 -0.64
CA VAL A 298 23.60 -1.89 0.22
C VAL A 298 24.04 -1.60 1.65
N SER A 299 25.26 -1.12 1.84
CA SER A 299 25.81 -0.80 3.17
C SER A 299 25.06 0.32 3.89
N ALA A 300 24.61 1.35 3.16
CA ALA A 300 23.81 2.43 3.74
C ALA A 300 22.41 1.93 4.15
N ALA A 301 21.74 1.20 3.28
CA ALA A 301 20.38 0.72 3.49
C ALA A 301 20.31 -0.40 4.55
N ALA A 302 21.35 -1.23 4.68
CA ALA A 302 21.43 -2.31 5.67
C ALA A 302 21.45 -1.81 7.14
N ARG A 303 21.63 -0.54 7.36
CA ARG A 303 21.55 0.10 8.70
C ARG A 303 20.10 0.39 9.13
N LEU A 304 19.14 0.37 8.21
CA LEU A 304 17.73 0.72 8.50
C LEU A 304 16.96 -0.41 9.18
N PRO A 305 17.08 -1.69 8.77
CA PRO A 305 16.36 -2.78 9.42
C PRO A 305 16.81 -2.97 10.86
N GLN A 306 15.83 -3.00 11.78
CA GLN A 306 16.09 -3.24 13.20
C GLN A 306 15.19 -4.37 13.69
N ALA A 307 15.79 -5.31 14.40
CA ALA A 307 15.05 -6.38 15.07
C ALA A 307 14.12 -5.78 16.14
N ARG A 308 12.89 -6.23 16.16
CA ARG A 308 11.91 -5.86 17.18
C ARG A 308 11.36 -7.15 17.81
N PRO A 309 11.17 -7.18 19.13
CA PRO A 309 10.56 -8.32 19.78
C PRO A 309 9.13 -8.54 19.25
N SER A 310 8.72 -9.80 19.17
CA SER A 310 7.36 -10.14 18.79
C SER A 310 6.37 -9.66 19.85
N ARG A 311 5.43 -8.82 19.44
CA ARG A 311 4.33 -8.36 20.30
C ARG A 311 3.34 -9.49 20.59
N ALA A 312 3.17 -10.40 19.63
CA ALA A 312 2.29 -11.56 19.80
C ALA A 312 2.81 -12.51 20.88
N ALA A 313 4.12 -12.61 21.06
CA ALA A 313 4.70 -13.43 22.12
C ALA A 313 4.35 -12.92 23.54
N ALA A 314 4.07 -11.63 23.68
CA ALA A 314 3.69 -11.00 24.95
C ALA A 314 2.19 -11.12 25.29
N LEU A 315 1.36 -11.65 24.38
CA LEU A 315 -0.08 -11.85 24.63
C LEU A 315 -0.32 -12.96 25.67
N PRO A 316 -1.43 -12.87 26.44
CA PRO A 316 -1.91 -13.97 27.26
C PRO A 316 -2.06 -15.26 26.43
N PRO A 317 -1.68 -16.45 26.97
CA PRO A 317 -1.67 -17.69 26.19
C PRO A 317 -2.99 -18.03 25.47
N PRO A 318 -4.19 -17.83 26.07
CA PRO A 318 -5.44 -18.11 25.35
C PRO A 318 -5.68 -17.18 24.15
N GLU A 319 -5.35 -15.88 24.29
CA GLU A 319 -5.52 -14.89 23.24
C GLU A 319 -4.52 -15.13 22.09
N ARG A 320 -3.25 -15.40 22.45
CA ARG A 320 -2.22 -15.77 21.48
C ARG A 320 -2.63 -17.00 20.68
N LYS A 321 -3.11 -18.07 21.34
CA LYS A 321 -3.58 -19.29 20.65
C LYS A 321 -4.73 -19.02 19.68
N ARG A 322 -5.70 -18.19 20.07
CA ARG A 322 -6.81 -17.78 19.19
C ARG A 322 -6.30 -16.99 17.96
N LEU A 323 -5.38 -16.06 18.16
CA LEU A 323 -4.77 -15.30 17.09
C LEU A 323 -3.97 -16.17 16.12
N GLU A 324 -3.11 -17.04 16.66
CA GLU A 324 -2.32 -18.00 15.87
C GLU A 324 -3.21 -18.92 15.03
N ALA A 325 -4.30 -19.43 15.61
CA ALA A 325 -5.28 -20.24 14.90
C ALA A 325 -5.96 -19.46 13.75
N ALA A 326 -6.32 -18.19 13.98
CA ALA A 326 -6.90 -17.33 12.95
C ALA A 326 -5.91 -17.00 11.80
N CYS A 327 -4.61 -16.89 12.13
CA CYS A 327 -3.54 -16.64 11.15
C CYS A 327 -3.04 -17.91 10.45
N ALA A 328 -3.38 -19.11 10.93
CA ALA A 328 -2.82 -20.37 10.46
C ALA A 328 -2.96 -20.63 8.95
N PRO A 329 -4.12 -20.36 8.29
CA PRO A 329 -4.24 -20.55 6.83
C PRO A 329 -3.29 -19.63 6.04
N GLY A 330 -3.17 -18.35 6.42
CA GLY A 330 -2.23 -17.42 5.80
C GLY A 330 -0.77 -17.82 6.03
N ALA A 331 -0.43 -18.24 7.25
CA ALA A 331 0.91 -18.75 7.57
C ALA A 331 1.27 -20.01 6.77
N ALA A 332 0.31 -20.92 6.55
CA ALA A 332 0.50 -22.08 5.70
C ALA A 332 0.77 -21.69 4.24
N ALA A 333 0.01 -20.72 3.72
CA ALA A 333 0.23 -20.19 2.38
C ALA A 333 1.61 -19.53 2.22
N LEU A 334 2.10 -18.79 3.23
CA LEU A 334 3.46 -18.21 3.22
C LEU A 334 4.54 -19.30 3.19
N ARG A 335 4.44 -20.33 4.05
CA ARG A 335 5.41 -21.45 4.03
C ARG A 335 5.50 -22.13 2.68
N SER A 336 4.41 -22.22 1.95
CA SER A 336 4.41 -22.83 0.61
C SER A 336 5.13 -21.98 -0.46
N LEU A 337 5.58 -20.75 -0.16
CA LEU A 337 6.43 -19.94 -1.04
C LEU A 337 7.91 -20.29 -0.91
N THR A 338 8.34 -20.82 0.26
CA THR A 338 9.76 -21.09 0.57
C THR A 338 10.14 -22.56 0.44
N GLY A 339 9.17 -23.44 0.23
CA GLY A 339 9.34 -24.89 0.16
C GLY A 339 9.24 -25.49 -1.25
N GLY A 340 9.42 -24.67 -2.31
CA GLY A 340 9.42 -25.13 -3.70
C GLY A 340 10.77 -24.97 -4.37
#